data_a8d896dafd26f11ad161f83fe105a8c1
#
_entry.id   a8d896dafd26f11ad161f83fe105a8c1
#
_cell.length_a   1.000
_cell.length_b   1.000
_cell.length_c   1.000
_cell.angle_alpha   90.00
_cell.angle_beta   90.00
_cell.angle_gamma   90.00
#
_symmetry.space_group_name_H-M   'P 1'
#
loop_
_entity.id
_entity.type
_entity.pdbx_description
1 polymer ?
#
loop_
_entity_poly.entity_id
_entity_poly.type
_entity_poly.pdbx_seq_one_letter_code
_entity_poly.pdbx_strand_id
1 'polypeptide(L)'
;GRGVSVSLHTDGLHESAELEDTIAAIGGRTVHAYHVEGSGGGHLPDLLGLVRESNILCSSTTPTIPFGVNAAVEQIPMIALNHGASLAVPGDVALVAERVHAATMAAEGPLHELGAIGIVNSDSQGMGRMMETVRRTMQLAHVMRAWRSSAAGAGHPGLPDDPDDAFDSTDRVLRYLAKVTVEPAIAHGISEHVGSL
;
A
#
# COMPACT_ATOMS: atom_id res chain seq x y z
N GLY A 1 -2.66 -20.88 17.46
CA GLY A 1 -3.30 -20.72 16.16
C GLY A 1 -3.36 -22.03 15.40
N ARG A 2 -4.21 -22.11 14.37
CA ARG A 2 -4.38 -23.30 13.53
C ARG A 2 -3.47 -23.30 12.29
N GLY A 3 -2.48 -22.39 12.21
CA GLY A 3 -1.58 -22.27 11.06
C GLY A 3 -2.25 -21.78 9.76
N VAL A 4 -3.39 -21.09 9.88
CA VAL A 4 -4.11 -20.53 8.75
C VAL A 4 -3.79 -19.04 8.69
N SER A 5 -3.33 -18.56 7.54
CA SER A 5 -3.20 -17.12 7.29
C SER A 5 -4.58 -16.48 7.12
N VAL A 6 -4.71 -15.26 7.59
CA VAL A 6 -5.92 -14.46 7.41
C VAL A 6 -5.54 -13.22 6.63
N SER A 7 -6.24 -12.99 5.54
CA SER A 7 -6.13 -11.77 4.76
C SER A 7 -7.43 -10.99 4.89
N LEU A 8 -7.32 -9.70 5.17
CA LEU A 8 -8.44 -8.83 5.47
C LEU A 8 -8.42 -7.61 4.56
N HIS A 9 -9.51 -7.37 3.86
CA HIS A 9 -9.77 -6.07 3.27
C HIS A 9 -10.15 -5.09 4.39
N THR A 10 -9.36 -4.04 4.54
CA THR A 10 -9.55 -3.05 5.62
C THR A 10 -10.39 -1.86 5.16
N ASP A 11 -10.87 -1.90 3.95
CA ASP A 11 -11.71 -0.89 3.34
C ASP A 11 -13.19 -1.21 3.61
N GLY A 12 -13.86 -0.33 4.29
CA GLY A 12 -15.32 -0.32 4.41
C GLY A 12 -15.88 0.95 3.76
N LEU A 13 -16.98 0.83 3.04
CA LEU A 13 -17.70 2.00 2.53
C LEU A 13 -18.55 2.67 3.62
N HIS A 14 -18.73 2.02 4.76
CA HIS A 14 -19.42 2.61 5.90
C HIS A 14 -18.41 3.27 6.86
N GLU A 15 -18.78 4.41 7.37
CA GLU A 15 -17.96 5.24 8.24
C GLU A 15 -18.29 5.04 9.73
N SER A 16 -18.91 3.92 10.07
CA SER A 16 -19.41 3.65 11.42
C SER A 16 -18.44 2.82 12.28
N ALA A 17 -17.33 2.38 11.73
CA ALA A 17 -16.29 1.67 12.49
C ALA A 17 -15.00 2.50 12.53
N GLU A 18 -14.41 2.58 13.69
CA GLU A 18 -13.14 3.25 13.91
C GLU A 18 -11.97 2.27 13.71
N LEU A 19 -10.76 2.80 13.51
CA LEU A 19 -9.55 1.99 13.37
C LEU A 19 -9.32 1.08 14.58
N GLU A 20 -9.61 1.59 15.77
CA GLU A 20 -9.50 0.87 17.04
C GLU A 20 -10.40 -0.37 17.09
N ASP A 21 -11.57 -0.31 16.48
CA ASP A 21 -12.49 -1.46 16.38
C ASP A 21 -11.89 -2.57 15.52
N THR A 22 -11.24 -2.20 14.41
CA THR A 22 -10.51 -3.14 13.55
C THR A 22 -9.34 -3.78 14.31
N ILE A 23 -8.52 -2.98 15.00
CA ILE A 23 -7.39 -3.47 15.80
C ILE A 23 -7.90 -4.40 16.92
N ALA A 24 -8.96 -4.01 17.62
CA ALA A 24 -9.58 -4.82 18.66
C ALA A 24 -10.10 -6.15 18.12
N ALA A 25 -10.74 -6.15 16.96
CA ALA A 25 -11.24 -7.36 16.30
C ALA A 25 -10.11 -8.32 15.89
N ILE A 26 -8.99 -7.79 15.42
CA ILE A 26 -7.78 -8.57 15.12
C ILE A 26 -7.23 -9.22 16.39
N GLY A 27 -7.23 -8.49 17.50
CA GLY A 27 -6.96 -9.03 18.83
C GLY A 27 -5.59 -9.72 18.97
N GLY A 28 -4.53 -9.12 18.43
CA GLY A 28 -3.15 -9.62 18.49
C GLY A 28 -2.87 -10.84 17.60
N ARG A 29 -3.80 -11.23 16.71
CA ARG A 29 -3.54 -12.27 15.70
C ARG A 29 -2.72 -11.71 14.56
N THR A 30 -1.88 -12.54 13.95
CA THR A 30 -1.19 -12.14 12.71
C THR A 30 -2.19 -12.12 11.56
N VAL A 31 -2.30 -10.98 10.91
CA VAL A 31 -3.22 -10.72 9.80
C VAL A 31 -2.49 -10.01 8.69
N HIS A 32 -2.80 -10.36 7.45
CA HIS A 32 -2.41 -9.57 6.27
C HIS A 32 -3.54 -8.59 5.95
N ALA A 33 -3.27 -7.31 6.07
CA ALA A 33 -4.22 -6.24 5.79
C ALA A 33 -3.98 -5.66 4.40
N TYR A 34 -5.00 -5.70 3.54
CA TYR A 34 -4.99 -5.06 2.22
C TYR A 34 -5.40 -3.60 2.31
N HIS A 35 -4.99 -2.80 1.35
CA HIS A 35 -5.44 -1.43 1.12
C HIS A 35 -5.18 -0.47 2.30
N VAL A 36 -4.10 -0.69 3.04
CA VAL A 36 -3.81 0.16 4.21
C VAL A 36 -3.57 1.62 3.86
N GLU A 37 -3.28 1.92 2.60
CA GLU A 37 -3.20 3.29 2.09
C GLU A 37 -4.58 3.88 1.72
N GLY A 38 -5.63 3.06 1.80
CA GLY A 38 -7.00 3.48 1.63
C GLY A 38 -7.51 3.54 0.19
N SER A 39 -6.82 2.94 -0.79
CA SER A 39 -7.30 2.91 -2.18
C SER A 39 -8.63 2.20 -2.36
N GLY A 40 -8.99 1.30 -1.45
CA GLY A 40 -10.28 0.64 -1.42
C GLY A 40 -11.45 1.53 -0.94
N GLY A 41 -11.18 2.73 -0.49
CA GLY A 41 -12.11 3.57 0.27
C GLY A 41 -12.12 3.13 1.73
N GLY A 42 -12.72 3.76 2.64
CA GLY A 42 -12.77 3.38 4.05
C GLY A 42 -12.19 4.45 4.96
N HIS A 43 -11.64 4.07 6.09
CA HIS A 43 -11.21 4.99 7.16
C HIS A 43 -9.92 5.73 6.83
N LEU A 44 -9.99 6.63 5.86
CA LEU A 44 -8.87 7.51 5.52
C LEU A 44 -8.89 8.77 6.38
N PRO A 45 -7.75 9.25 6.86
CA PRO A 45 -6.38 8.72 6.72
C PRO A 45 -6.00 7.69 7.78
N ASP A 46 -6.89 7.34 8.70
CA ASP A 46 -6.60 6.59 9.93
C ASP A 46 -6.12 5.16 9.66
N LEU A 47 -6.56 4.58 8.53
CA LEU A 47 -6.21 3.22 8.14
C LEU A 47 -4.70 2.99 8.04
N LEU A 48 -3.93 4.01 7.67
CA LEU A 48 -2.46 3.96 7.72
C LEU A 48 -1.92 3.69 9.13
N GLY A 49 -2.69 3.92 10.17
CA GLY A 49 -2.33 3.60 11.55
C GLY A 49 -1.99 2.12 11.76
N LEU A 50 -2.53 1.21 10.94
CA LEU A 50 -2.25 -0.22 10.98
C LEU A 50 -0.76 -0.56 10.80
N VAL A 51 0.02 0.30 10.15
CA VAL A 51 1.48 0.07 9.98
C VAL A 51 2.26 0.09 11.30
N ARG A 52 1.65 0.56 12.38
CA ARG A 52 2.25 0.57 13.72
C ARG A 52 2.07 -0.75 14.47
N GLU A 53 1.16 -1.59 14.01
CA GLU A 53 0.82 -2.85 14.66
C GLU A 53 1.79 -3.95 14.21
N SER A 54 2.59 -4.47 15.14
CA SER A 54 3.64 -5.45 14.85
C SER A 54 3.12 -6.82 14.38
N ASN A 55 1.85 -7.09 14.57
CA ASN A 55 1.17 -8.32 14.16
C ASN A 55 0.37 -8.16 12.85
N ILE A 56 0.43 -7.00 12.21
CA ILE A 56 -0.27 -6.74 10.96
C ILE A 56 0.73 -6.59 9.82
N LEU A 57 0.62 -7.47 8.83
CA LEU A 57 1.38 -7.38 7.58
C LEU A 57 0.63 -6.46 6.64
N CYS A 58 1.18 -5.30 6.39
CA CYS A 58 0.51 -4.29 5.57
C CYS A 58 0.85 -4.41 4.10
N SER A 59 -0.18 -4.31 3.25
CA SER A 59 -0.01 -4.15 1.81
C SER A 59 -0.78 -2.96 1.27
N SER A 60 -0.26 -2.38 0.22
CA SER A 60 -0.94 -1.37 -0.55
C SER A 60 -1.41 -1.90 -1.90
N THR A 61 -2.46 -1.29 -2.42
CA THR A 61 -3.06 -1.64 -3.71
C THR A 61 -3.20 -0.39 -4.53
N THR A 62 -2.13 0.04 -5.15
CA THR A 62 -2.16 1.29 -5.88
C THR A 62 -1.59 1.13 -7.27
N PRO A 63 -2.44 0.88 -8.27
CA PRO A 63 -1.98 0.82 -9.66
C PRO A 63 -1.54 2.19 -10.19
N THR A 64 -1.63 3.25 -9.39
CA THR A 64 -1.23 4.62 -9.75
C THR A 64 0.11 5.07 -9.17
N ILE A 65 0.76 4.26 -8.34
CA ILE A 65 2.11 4.59 -7.84
C ILE A 65 3.17 4.43 -8.96
N PRO A 66 4.26 5.19 -8.89
CA PRO A 66 4.47 6.35 -8.03
C PRO A 66 3.55 7.50 -8.42
N PHE A 67 3.08 8.24 -7.40
CA PHE A 67 2.15 9.34 -7.62
C PHE A 67 2.82 10.51 -8.36
N GLY A 68 2.14 10.96 -9.40
CA GLY A 68 2.47 12.18 -10.14
C GLY A 68 1.52 13.33 -9.81
N VAL A 69 1.65 14.43 -10.54
CA VAL A 69 0.84 15.65 -10.35
C VAL A 69 -0.67 15.40 -10.45
N ASN A 70 -1.08 14.45 -11.28
CA ASN A 70 -2.49 14.13 -11.52
C ASN A 70 -2.97 12.89 -10.74
N ALA A 71 -2.24 12.43 -9.75
CA ALA A 71 -2.53 11.17 -9.06
C ALA A 71 -3.96 11.12 -8.48
N ALA A 72 -4.42 12.19 -7.85
CA ALA A 72 -5.78 12.28 -7.32
C ALA A 72 -6.85 12.17 -8.43
N VAL A 73 -6.61 12.83 -9.57
CA VAL A 73 -7.54 12.80 -10.72
C VAL A 73 -7.58 11.39 -11.35
N GLU A 74 -6.48 10.66 -11.35
CA GLU A 74 -6.44 9.27 -11.81
C GLU A 74 -7.15 8.34 -10.82
N GLN A 75 -7.01 8.58 -9.52
CA GLN A 75 -7.52 7.70 -8.48
C GLN A 75 -9.05 7.78 -8.34
N ILE A 76 -9.64 8.96 -8.45
CA ILE A 76 -11.09 9.14 -8.32
C ILE A 76 -11.89 8.23 -9.26
N PRO A 77 -11.68 8.22 -10.58
CA PRO A 77 -12.43 7.34 -11.47
C PRO A 77 -12.17 5.85 -11.22
N MET A 78 -10.98 5.49 -10.77
CA MET A 78 -10.69 4.08 -10.44
C MET A 78 -11.45 3.63 -9.20
N ILE A 79 -11.45 4.42 -8.14
CA ILE A 79 -12.21 4.13 -6.92
C ILE A 79 -13.70 4.07 -7.23
N ALA A 80 -14.23 5.04 -7.99
CA ALA A 80 -15.62 5.05 -8.40
C ALA A 80 -16.00 3.76 -9.13
N LEU A 81 -15.22 3.37 -10.13
CA LEU A 81 -15.50 2.18 -10.93
C LEU A 81 -15.49 0.89 -10.08
N ASN A 82 -14.50 0.77 -9.20
CA ASN A 82 -14.33 -0.42 -8.37
C ASN A 82 -15.44 -0.60 -7.33
N HIS A 83 -16.01 0.50 -6.87
CA HIS A 83 -17.10 0.49 -5.86
C HIS A 83 -18.50 0.60 -6.48
N GLY A 84 -18.59 0.49 -7.81
CA GLY A 84 -19.88 0.58 -8.50
C GLY A 84 -20.52 1.97 -8.46
N ALA A 85 -19.74 3.00 -8.12
CA ALA A 85 -20.19 4.40 -8.15
C ALA A 85 -20.20 4.94 -9.58
N SER A 86 -21.10 5.85 -9.86
CA SER A 86 -21.26 6.44 -11.18
C SER A 86 -20.66 7.84 -11.26
N LEU A 87 -19.72 8.05 -12.17
CA LEU A 87 -19.19 9.38 -12.44
C LEU A 87 -20.22 10.36 -13.01
N ALA A 88 -21.38 9.87 -13.45
CA ALA A 88 -22.51 10.70 -13.89
C ALA A 88 -23.38 11.19 -12.73
N VAL A 89 -23.21 10.65 -11.53
CA VAL A 89 -23.97 11.02 -10.33
C VAL A 89 -23.11 11.92 -9.44
N PRO A 90 -23.44 13.21 -9.29
CA PRO A 90 -22.60 14.14 -8.50
C PRO A 90 -22.36 13.69 -7.06
N GLY A 91 -23.35 13.05 -6.42
CA GLY A 91 -23.20 12.51 -5.06
C GLY A 91 -22.16 11.39 -4.96
N ASP A 92 -22.11 10.50 -5.94
CA ASP A 92 -21.11 9.43 -6.01
C ASP A 92 -19.71 10.01 -6.21
N VAL A 93 -19.59 11.03 -7.07
CA VAL A 93 -18.30 11.71 -7.30
C VAL A 93 -17.81 12.40 -6.04
N ALA A 94 -18.70 13.07 -5.32
CA ALA A 94 -18.36 13.73 -4.05
C ALA A 94 -17.90 12.71 -3.01
N LEU A 95 -18.64 11.62 -2.83
CA LEU A 95 -18.29 10.54 -1.91
C LEU A 95 -16.90 9.96 -2.19
N VAL A 96 -16.61 9.68 -3.46
CA VAL A 96 -15.30 9.13 -3.87
C VAL A 96 -14.20 10.16 -3.68
N ALA A 97 -14.46 11.43 -3.99
CA ALA A 97 -13.46 12.50 -3.84
C ALA A 97 -13.08 12.73 -2.37
N GLU A 98 -14.02 12.59 -1.44
CA GLU A 98 -13.77 12.67 0.00
C GLU A 98 -12.83 11.54 0.49
N ARG A 99 -12.71 10.45 -0.25
CA ARG A 99 -11.85 9.32 0.10
C ARG A 99 -10.44 9.40 -0.49
N VAL A 100 -10.17 10.40 -1.29
CA VAL A 100 -8.83 10.64 -1.88
C VAL A 100 -8.11 11.73 -1.11
N HIS A 101 -7.23 11.32 -0.22
CA HIS A 101 -6.48 12.25 0.64
C HIS A 101 -5.03 12.39 0.17
N ALA A 102 -4.63 13.60 -0.16
CA ALA A 102 -3.29 13.90 -0.64
C ALA A 102 -2.20 13.50 0.36
N ALA A 103 -2.47 13.67 1.66
CA ALA A 103 -1.50 13.30 2.71
C ALA A 103 -1.26 11.78 2.76
N THR A 104 -2.31 10.98 2.65
CA THR A 104 -2.23 9.51 2.64
C THR A 104 -1.50 9.03 1.39
N MET A 105 -1.85 9.58 0.23
CA MET A 105 -1.15 9.29 -1.02
C MET A 105 0.34 9.64 -0.95
N ALA A 106 0.67 10.80 -0.37
CA ALA A 106 2.06 11.22 -0.22
C ALA A 106 2.85 10.33 0.74
N ALA A 107 2.21 9.75 1.75
CA ALA A 107 2.84 8.88 2.74
C ALA A 107 3.13 7.46 2.22
N GLU A 108 2.38 6.97 1.24
CA GLU A 108 2.50 5.58 0.76
C GLU A 108 3.91 5.23 0.29
N GLY A 109 4.49 6.04 -0.58
CA GLY A 109 5.85 5.83 -1.08
C GLY A 109 6.90 5.78 0.04
N PRO A 110 6.99 6.79 0.92
CA PRO A 110 7.83 6.76 2.11
C PRO A 110 7.62 5.54 3.01
N LEU A 111 6.39 5.11 3.25
CA LEU A 111 6.11 3.91 4.06
C LEU A 111 6.60 2.63 3.39
N HIS A 112 6.54 2.54 2.08
CA HIS A 112 7.19 1.46 1.33
C HIS A 112 8.71 1.50 1.46
N GLU A 113 9.30 2.68 1.42
CA GLU A 113 10.74 2.88 1.54
C GLU A 113 11.25 2.51 2.93
N LEU A 114 10.48 2.85 3.97
CA LEU A 114 10.75 2.52 5.38
C LEU A 114 10.49 1.04 5.71
N GLY A 115 9.85 0.29 4.82
CA GLY A 115 9.47 -1.10 5.08
C GLY A 115 8.21 -1.27 5.92
N ALA A 116 7.53 -0.20 6.27
CA ALA A 116 6.27 -0.24 7.04
C ALA A 116 5.13 -0.85 6.22
N ILE A 117 5.16 -0.66 4.90
CA ILE A 117 4.32 -1.41 3.95
C ILE A 117 5.25 -2.38 3.20
N GLY A 118 5.11 -3.67 3.52
CA GLY A 118 5.98 -4.72 2.99
C GLY A 118 5.57 -5.24 1.62
N ILE A 119 4.30 -5.17 1.28
CA ILE A 119 3.71 -5.87 0.12
C ILE A 119 3.00 -4.87 -0.79
N VAL A 120 3.14 -5.08 -2.10
CA VAL A 120 2.32 -4.42 -3.13
C VAL A 120 1.45 -5.47 -3.80
N ASN A 121 0.17 -5.19 -3.93
CA ASN A 121 -0.76 -6.05 -4.66
C ASN A 121 -1.53 -5.25 -5.73
N SER A 122 -2.21 -5.94 -6.64
CA SER A 122 -2.92 -5.32 -7.75
C SER A 122 -4.42 -5.20 -7.55
N ASP A 123 -4.97 -5.94 -6.57
CA ASP A 123 -6.41 -6.15 -6.46
C ASP A 123 -7.05 -6.45 -7.84
N SER A 124 -6.57 -7.51 -8.47
CA SER A 124 -6.81 -7.76 -9.90
C SER A 124 -8.29 -7.93 -10.26
N GLN A 125 -9.12 -8.37 -9.33
CA GLN A 125 -10.56 -8.47 -9.52
C GLN A 125 -11.27 -7.11 -9.45
N GLY A 126 -10.78 -6.20 -8.61
CA GLY A 126 -11.29 -4.84 -8.48
C GLY A 126 -10.60 -3.89 -9.45
N MET A 127 -9.30 -3.69 -9.28
CA MET A 127 -8.54 -2.65 -9.98
C MET A 127 -7.82 -3.13 -11.24
N GLY A 128 -7.60 -4.43 -11.41
CA GLY A 128 -6.88 -4.98 -12.55
C GLY A 128 -5.40 -4.61 -12.58
N ARG A 129 -4.82 -4.51 -13.78
CA ARG A 129 -3.46 -3.99 -14.01
C ARG A 129 -2.33 -4.75 -13.32
N MET A 130 -2.46 -6.05 -13.11
CA MET A 130 -1.48 -6.87 -12.39
C MET A 130 -0.04 -6.68 -12.91
N MET A 131 0.19 -6.74 -14.22
CA MET A 131 1.51 -6.57 -14.80
C MET A 131 2.04 -5.13 -14.66
N GLU A 132 1.14 -4.17 -14.70
CA GLU A 132 1.50 -2.77 -14.48
C GLU A 132 1.93 -2.53 -13.03
N THR A 133 1.32 -3.22 -12.07
CA THR A 133 1.69 -3.15 -10.65
C THR A 133 3.14 -3.51 -10.43
N VAL A 134 3.63 -4.61 -11.02
CA VAL A 134 5.04 -4.99 -10.93
C VAL A 134 5.95 -3.90 -11.49
N ARG A 135 5.64 -3.41 -12.69
CA ARG A 135 6.41 -2.32 -13.31
C ARG A 135 6.43 -1.06 -12.44
N ARG A 136 5.28 -0.67 -11.90
CA ARG A 136 5.15 0.54 -11.07
C ARG A 136 5.86 0.40 -9.73
N THR A 137 5.93 -0.80 -9.17
CA THR A 137 6.75 -1.07 -7.99
C THR A 137 8.24 -0.76 -8.25
N MET A 138 8.75 -1.12 -9.42
CA MET A 138 10.12 -0.77 -9.81
C MET A 138 10.29 0.74 -10.07
N GLN A 139 9.29 1.39 -10.62
CA GLN A 139 9.29 2.86 -10.77
C GLN A 139 9.25 3.55 -9.39
N LEU A 140 8.51 3.01 -8.43
CA LEU A 140 8.50 3.50 -7.05
C LEU A 140 9.90 3.41 -6.42
N ALA A 141 10.62 2.30 -6.62
CA ALA A 141 11.99 2.16 -6.15
C ALA A 141 12.89 3.31 -6.63
N HIS A 142 12.75 3.67 -7.91
CA HIS A 142 13.50 4.78 -8.50
C HIS A 142 13.11 6.14 -7.90
N VAL A 143 11.82 6.41 -7.76
CA VAL A 143 11.33 7.68 -7.18
C VAL A 143 11.72 7.81 -5.71
N MET A 144 11.63 6.73 -4.94
CA MET A 144 12.01 6.74 -3.52
C MET A 144 13.51 6.94 -3.31
N ARG A 145 14.35 6.53 -4.25
CA ARG A 145 15.76 6.88 -4.24
C ARG A 145 15.97 8.39 -4.29
N ALA A 146 15.30 9.07 -5.23
CA ALA A 146 15.36 10.51 -5.34
C ALA A 146 14.77 11.22 -4.10
N TRP A 147 13.70 10.66 -3.54
CA TRP A 147 13.09 11.16 -2.30
C TRP A 147 14.06 11.08 -1.12
N ARG A 148 14.79 9.98 -0.92
CA ARG A 148 15.81 9.84 0.13
C ARG A 148 16.90 10.91 0.03
N SER A 149 17.35 11.19 -1.18
CA SER A 149 18.38 12.20 -1.44
C SER A 149 17.86 13.65 -1.32
N SER A 150 16.55 13.83 -1.20
CA SER A 150 15.93 15.14 -1.04
C SER A 150 15.93 15.61 0.41
N ALA A 151 15.69 16.90 0.62
CA ALA A 151 15.54 17.46 1.96
C ALA A 151 14.38 16.81 2.76
N ALA A 152 13.36 16.29 2.08
CA ALA A 152 12.22 15.61 2.70
C ALA A 152 12.59 14.21 3.23
N GLY A 153 13.57 13.54 2.60
CA GLY A 153 14.04 12.22 3.01
C GLY A 153 15.32 12.25 3.87
N ALA A 154 16.12 13.31 3.73
CA ALA A 154 17.39 13.43 4.43
C ALA A 154 17.22 13.52 5.95
N GLY A 155 17.90 12.66 6.67
CA GLY A 155 17.87 12.64 8.13
C GLY A 155 16.60 12.09 8.75
N HIS A 156 15.77 11.37 7.99
CA HIS A 156 14.57 10.73 8.52
C HIS A 156 14.96 9.64 9.54
N PRO A 157 14.49 9.71 10.81
CA PRO A 157 14.81 8.69 11.79
C PRO A 157 14.23 7.33 11.34
N GLY A 158 15.08 6.33 11.23
CA GLY A 158 14.71 4.99 10.77
C GLY A 158 15.09 4.66 9.33
N LEU A 159 15.59 5.64 8.56
CA LEU A 159 16.32 5.31 7.34
C LEU A 159 17.77 5.00 7.76
N PRO A 160 18.25 3.77 7.56
CA PRO A 160 19.67 3.50 7.73
C PRO A 160 20.45 4.39 6.77
N ASP A 161 21.61 4.88 7.26
CA ASP A 161 22.60 5.44 6.37
C ASP A 161 23.02 4.33 5.42
N ASP A 162 22.48 4.37 4.20
CA ASP A 162 22.85 3.42 3.16
C ASP A 162 23.87 4.12 2.25
N PRO A 163 25.17 3.89 2.44
CA PRO A 163 26.21 4.49 1.61
C PRO A 163 26.09 4.08 0.14
N ASP A 164 25.40 2.97 -0.16
CA ASP A 164 25.18 2.48 -1.51
C ASP A 164 23.93 3.08 -2.17
N ASP A 165 23.11 3.81 -1.43
CA ASP A 165 21.90 4.46 -1.95
C ASP A 165 22.21 5.63 -2.93
N ALA A 166 23.46 6.06 -3.00
CA ALA A 166 23.93 7.02 -4.00
C ALA A 166 23.96 6.46 -5.43
N PHE A 167 23.94 5.12 -5.58
CA PHE A 167 24.02 4.42 -6.85
C PHE A 167 22.90 3.38 -6.95
N ASP A 168 22.55 2.95 -8.16
CA ASP A 168 21.60 1.87 -8.42
C ASP A 168 22.11 0.57 -7.79
N SER A 169 21.77 0.35 -6.53
CA SER A 169 22.20 -0.84 -5.83
C SER A 169 21.29 -2.02 -6.17
N THR A 170 21.91 -3.20 -6.35
CA THR A 170 21.18 -4.46 -6.49
C THR A 170 20.23 -4.70 -5.30
N ASP A 171 20.64 -4.28 -4.10
CA ASP A 171 19.87 -4.45 -2.88
C ASP A 171 18.53 -3.69 -2.92
N ARG A 172 18.53 -2.48 -3.47
CA ARG A 172 17.28 -1.73 -3.68
C ARG A 172 16.35 -2.46 -4.63
N VAL A 173 16.88 -2.95 -5.75
CA VAL A 173 16.08 -3.72 -6.71
C VAL A 173 15.50 -4.97 -6.07
N LEU A 174 16.30 -5.73 -5.34
CA LEU A 174 15.86 -6.94 -4.63
C LEU A 174 14.82 -6.64 -3.56
N ARG A 175 15.00 -5.57 -2.78
CA ARG A 175 14.05 -5.15 -1.76
C ARG A 175 12.67 -4.81 -2.36
N TYR A 176 12.64 -4.12 -3.48
CA TYR A 176 11.36 -3.79 -4.12
C TYR A 176 10.77 -4.98 -4.90
N LEU A 177 11.61 -5.83 -5.44
CA LEU A 177 11.15 -7.08 -6.05
C LEU A 177 10.53 -8.01 -5.01
N ALA A 178 11.09 -8.07 -3.81
CA ALA A 178 10.57 -8.86 -2.70
C ALA A 178 9.10 -8.53 -2.38
N LYS A 179 8.70 -7.25 -2.51
CA LYS A 179 7.33 -6.79 -2.24
C LYS A 179 6.25 -7.42 -3.12
N VAL A 180 6.63 -7.95 -4.27
CA VAL A 180 5.72 -8.62 -5.22
C VAL A 180 6.05 -10.09 -5.43
N THR A 181 7.02 -10.63 -4.69
CA THR A 181 7.47 -12.02 -4.79
C THR A 181 7.53 -12.72 -3.43
N VAL A 182 8.64 -12.63 -2.72
CA VAL A 182 8.86 -13.39 -1.49
C VAL A 182 8.01 -12.91 -0.31
N GLU A 183 7.79 -11.60 -0.17
CA GLU A 183 7.00 -11.07 0.93
C GLU A 183 5.52 -11.54 0.91
N PRO A 184 4.79 -11.45 -0.23
CA PRO A 184 3.47 -12.05 -0.31
C PRO A 184 3.50 -13.58 -0.17
N ALA A 185 4.53 -14.27 -0.65
CA ALA A 185 4.65 -15.71 -0.48
C ALA A 185 4.78 -16.11 1.00
N ILE A 186 5.56 -15.36 1.79
CA ILE A 186 5.65 -15.54 3.24
C ILE A 186 4.30 -15.26 3.91
N ALA A 187 3.65 -14.14 3.56
CA ALA A 187 2.35 -13.78 4.13
C ALA A 187 1.28 -14.84 3.91
N HIS A 188 1.33 -15.52 2.77
CA HIS A 188 0.41 -16.61 2.42
C HIS A 188 0.88 -18.00 2.84
N GLY A 189 2.06 -18.13 3.43
CA GLY A 189 2.61 -19.42 3.90
C GLY A 189 2.99 -20.37 2.78
N ILE A 190 3.36 -19.85 1.62
CA ILE A 190 3.74 -20.64 0.42
C ILE A 190 5.18 -20.37 -0.05
N SER A 191 5.98 -19.71 0.76
CA SER A 191 7.35 -19.32 0.41
C SER A 191 8.31 -20.49 0.15
N GLU A 192 7.96 -21.70 0.61
CA GLU A 192 8.74 -22.92 0.28
C GLU A 192 8.53 -23.39 -1.17
N HIS A 193 7.52 -22.85 -1.84
CA HIS A 193 7.12 -23.27 -3.18
C HIS A 193 7.27 -22.19 -4.25
N VAL A 194 7.11 -20.92 -3.84
CA VAL A 194 7.13 -19.76 -4.74
C VAL A 194 7.73 -18.54 -4.05
N GLY A 195 8.04 -17.49 -4.84
CA GLY A 195 8.45 -16.18 -4.32
C GLY A 195 9.94 -15.94 -4.29
N SER A 196 10.78 -16.99 -4.33
CA SER A 196 12.24 -16.86 -4.48
C SER A 196 12.64 -16.97 -5.94
N LEU A 197 13.70 -16.27 -6.32
CA LEU A 197 14.39 -16.36 -7.59
C LEU A 197 15.65 -17.19 -7.43
#